data_4c0227f48f6dd880dba2a340846a657b
#
_entry.id   4c0227f48f6dd880dba2a340846a657b
#
_cell.length_a   1.000
_cell.length_b   1.000
_cell.length_c   1.000
_cell.angle_alpha   90.00
_cell.angle_beta   90.00
_cell.angle_gamma   90.00
#
_symmetry.space_group_name_H-M   'P 1'
#
loop_
_entity.id
_entity.type
_entity.pdbx_description
1 polymer ?
#
loop_
_entity_poly.entity_id
_entity_poly.type
_entity_poly.pdbx_seq_one_letter_code
_entity_poly.pdbx_strand_id
1 'polypeptide(L)'
;MDELLGFARAYTAAWCSGDPAKVADHYSRDGSLTINGGSPSIGRDAIVEAARGFMDGFPDLHVELEGLKIDGDSPEYHWTLTGTNTGPGGTGRRVRISGFEQWTMSSEGLIAASLGSYDAADWDRQVNSEP
;
A
#
# COMPACT_ATOMS: atom_id res chain seq x y z
N MET A 1 9.43 19.12 -2.61
CA MET A 1 10.10 17.88 -2.16
C MET A 1 9.75 17.55 -0.72
N ASP A 2 9.92 18.50 0.20
CA ASP A 2 9.61 18.25 1.61
C ASP A 2 8.12 17.97 1.83
N GLU A 3 7.26 18.63 1.10
CA GLU A 3 5.81 18.41 1.18
C GLU A 3 5.45 16.98 0.74
N LEU A 4 6.07 16.50 -0.32
CA LEU A 4 5.82 15.15 -0.80
C LEU A 4 6.36 14.11 0.19
N LEU A 5 7.53 14.37 0.78
CA LEU A 5 8.08 13.46 1.79
C LEU A 5 7.17 13.41 3.03
N GLY A 6 6.66 14.56 3.47
CA GLY A 6 5.70 14.61 4.57
C GLY A 6 4.42 13.85 4.25
N PHE A 7 3.93 13.99 3.02
CA PHE A 7 2.78 13.25 2.55
C PHE A 7 3.05 11.74 2.57
N ALA A 8 4.22 11.31 2.08
CA ALA A 8 4.59 9.89 2.05
C ALA A 8 4.69 9.31 3.45
N ARG A 9 5.21 10.08 4.40
CA ARG A 9 5.28 9.65 5.81
C ARG A 9 3.90 9.48 6.41
N ALA A 10 2.99 10.42 6.13
CA ALA A 10 1.61 10.33 6.61
C ALA A 10 0.88 9.14 5.99
N TYR A 11 1.11 8.91 4.71
CA TYR A 11 0.56 7.76 4.01
C TYR A 11 1.05 6.43 4.62
N THR A 12 2.35 6.36 4.93
CA THR A 12 2.93 5.20 5.59
C THR A 12 2.30 4.97 6.97
N ALA A 13 2.13 6.04 7.74
CA ALA A 13 1.48 5.96 9.06
C ALA A 13 0.03 5.47 8.92
N ALA A 14 -0.67 5.87 7.86
CA ALA A 14 -2.03 5.43 7.60
C ALA A 14 -2.10 3.91 7.41
N TRP A 15 -1.16 3.34 6.66
CA TRP A 15 -1.08 1.90 6.47
C TRP A 15 -0.79 1.16 7.79
N CYS A 16 -0.04 1.78 8.69
CA CYS A 16 0.29 1.19 10.00
C CYS A 16 -0.82 1.34 11.02
N SER A 17 -1.83 2.17 10.73
CA SER A 17 -2.86 2.55 11.71
C SER A 17 -3.90 1.46 11.95
N GLY A 18 -4.06 0.53 11.03
CA GLY A 18 -5.15 -0.45 11.09
C GLY A 18 -6.49 0.12 10.64
N ASP A 19 -6.51 1.38 10.18
CA ASP A 19 -7.74 2.03 9.72
C ASP A 19 -7.64 2.27 8.20
N PRO A 20 -8.35 1.46 7.39
CA PRO A 20 -8.25 1.60 5.94
C PRO A 20 -8.77 2.93 5.41
N ALA A 21 -9.67 3.60 6.13
CA ALA A 21 -10.16 4.91 5.71
C ALA A 21 -9.03 5.94 5.70
N LYS A 22 -8.07 5.83 6.60
CA LYS A 22 -6.92 6.75 6.63
C LYS A 22 -6.06 6.60 5.40
N VAL A 23 -5.92 5.39 4.87
CA VAL A 23 -5.21 5.16 3.60
C VAL A 23 -5.96 5.86 2.46
N ALA A 24 -7.26 5.64 2.37
CA ALA A 24 -8.09 6.21 1.30
C ALA A 24 -8.13 7.74 1.34
N ASP A 25 -7.97 8.35 2.51
CA ASP A 25 -7.97 9.81 2.65
C ASP A 25 -6.81 10.47 1.90
N HIS A 26 -5.77 9.72 1.57
CA HIS A 26 -4.63 10.22 0.81
C HIS A 26 -4.88 10.19 -0.71
N TYR A 27 -5.99 9.64 -1.15
CA TYR A 27 -6.37 9.57 -2.55
C TYR A 27 -7.39 10.64 -2.89
N SER A 28 -7.32 11.14 -4.12
CA SER A 28 -8.36 12.02 -4.61
C SER A 28 -9.69 11.27 -4.67
N ARG A 29 -10.80 11.98 -4.74
CA ARG A 29 -12.14 11.39 -4.68
C ARG A 29 -12.33 10.25 -5.69
N ASP A 30 -11.80 10.44 -6.89
CA ASP A 30 -11.89 9.45 -7.97
C ASP A 30 -10.56 8.74 -8.19
N GLY A 31 -9.68 8.76 -7.19
CA GLY A 31 -8.37 8.14 -7.27
C GLY A 31 -8.44 6.64 -7.43
N SER A 32 -7.35 6.05 -7.90
CA SER A 32 -7.31 4.61 -8.13
C SER A 32 -6.03 4.00 -7.56
N LEU A 33 -6.16 2.75 -7.13
CA LEU A 33 -5.03 1.92 -6.70
C LEU A 33 -5.06 0.63 -7.51
N THR A 34 -4.00 0.37 -8.24
CA THR A 34 -3.83 -0.85 -9.02
C THR A 34 -2.61 -1.60 -8.48
N ILE A 35 -2.76 -2.88 -8.21
CA ILE A 35 -1.68 -3.70 -7.65
C ILE A 35 -1.28 -4.76 -8.67
N ASN A 36 0.02 -4.79 -9.01
CA ASN A 36 0.61 -5.80 -9.90
C ASN A 36 -0.12 -5.94 -11.24
N GLY A 37 -0.59 -4.82 -11.78
CA GLY A 37 -1.27 -4.83 -13.07
C GLY A 37 -2.65 -5.45 -13.07
N GLY A 38 -3.23 -5.66 -11.88
CA GLY A 38 -4.58 -6.23 -11.75
C GLY A 38 -5.67 -5.21 -12.01
N SER A 39 -6.88 -5.51 -11.58
CA SER A 39 -8.01 -4.61 -11.72
C SER A 39 -7.86 -3.42 -10.76
N PRO A 40 -8.08 -2.18 -11.24
CA PRO A 40 -7.95 -1.02 -10.37
C PRO A 40 -9.09 -0.94 -9.36
N SER A 41 -8.75 -0.52 -8.14
CA SER A 41 -9.72 -0.10 -7.14
C SER A 41 -9.96 1.39 -7.35
N ILE A 42 -11.13 1.75 -7.84
CA ILE A 42 -11.45 3.12 -8.23
C ILE A 42 -12.39 3.76 -7.22
N GLY A 43 -11.98 4.91 -6.70
CA GLY A 43 -12.72 5.64 -5.69
C GLY A 43 -12.34 5.24 -4.28
N ARG A 44 -12.60 6.14 -3.34
CA ARG A 44 -12.16 5.93 -1.94
C ARG A 44 -12.77 4.67 -1.31
N ASP A 45 -14.03 4.38 -1.58
CA ASP A 45 -14.66 3.18 -1.00
C ASP A 45 -13.98 1.90 -1.45
N ALA A 46 -13.61 1.82 -2.74
CA ALA A 46 -12.91 0.65 -3.26
C ALA A 46 -11.49 0.56 -2.67
N ILE A 47 -10.84 1.69 -2.47
CA ILE A 47 -9.50 1.75 -1.87
C ILE A 47 -9.56 1.32 -0.40
N VAL A 48 -10.60 1.72 0.33
CA VAL A 48 -10.83 1.26 1.70
C VAL A 48 -10.90 -0.27 1.73
N GLU A 49 -11.63 -0.87 0.80
CA GLU A 49 -11.77 -2.34 0.77
C GLU A 49 -10.44 -3.02 0.44
N ALA A 50 -9.64 -2.44 -0.48
CA ALA A 50 -8.33 -2.99 -0.79
C ALA A 50 -7.40 -2.95 0.42
N ALA A 51 -7.35 -1.81 1.12
CA ALA A 51 -6.52 -1.68 2.33
C ALA A 51 -7.02 -2.59 3.45
N ARG A 52 -8.34 -2.71 3.59
CA ARG A 52 -8.95 -3.59 4.61
C ARG A 52 -8.50 -5.03 4.43
N GLY A 53 -8.41 -5.49 3.19
CA GLY A 53 -7.97 -6.86 2.92
C GLY A 53 -6.60 -7.17 3.49
N PHE A 54 -5.66 -6.24 3.34
CA PHE A 54 -4.33 -6.41 3.93
C PHE A 54 -4.38 -6.30 5.46
N MET A 55 -5.08 -5.34 5.99
CA MET A 55 -5.14 -5.09 7.43
C MET A 55 -5.84 -6.22 8.18
N ASP A 56 -6.92 -6.75 7.62
CA ASP A 56 -7.65 -7.87 8.24
C ASP A 56 -6.83 -9.16 8.20
N GLY A 57 -6.11 -9.39 7.11
CA GLY A 57 -5.26 -10.57 6.97
C GLY A 57 -4.02 -10.51 7.86
N PHE A 58 -3.55 -9.31 8.15
CA PHE A 58 -2.31 -9.07 8.90
C PHE A 58 -2.57 -8.02 9.99
N PRO A 59 -3.15 -8.44 11.14
CA PRO A 59 -3.50 -7.48 12.20
C PRO A 59 -2.30 -6.68 12.74
N ASP A 60 -1.09 -7.21 12.61
CA ASP A 60 0.15 -6.55 13.00
C ASP A 60 0.86 -5.87 11.84
N LEU A 61 0.14 -5.57 10.76
CA LEU A 61 0.71 -4.96 9.56
C LEU A 61 1.54 -3.73 9.90
N HIS A 62 2.76 -3.70 9.40
CA HIS A 62 3.67 -2.58 9.56
C HIS A 62 4.30 -2.27 8.21
N VAL A 63 4.32 -0.99 7.84
CA VAL A 63 4.93 -0.53 6.60
C VAL A 63 5.98 0.50 6.96
N GLU A 64 7.14 0.39 6.31
CA GLU A 64 8.22 1.36 6.44
C GLU A 64 8.43 2.06 5.11
N LEU A 65 8.62 3.37 5.17
CA LEU A 65 9.00 4.15 4.00
C LEU A 65 10.51 3.97 3.78
N GLU A 66 10.87 3.35 2.66
CA GLU A 66 12.27 3.13 2.32
C GLU A 66 12.86 4.30 1.55
N GLY A 67 12.05 5.00 0.77
CA GLY A 67 12.50 6.19 0.06
C GLY A 67 11.50 6.66 -0.97
N LEU A 68 11.73 7.87 -1.44
CA LEU A 68 10.99 8.45 -2.56
C LEU A 68 11.96 8.67 -3.71
N LYS A 69 11.59 8.20 -4.88
CA LYS A 69 12.31 8.50 -6.11
C LYS A 69 11.46 9.46 -6.93
N ILE A 70 12.03 10.60 -7.27
CA ILE A 70 11.34 11.58 -8.11
C ILE A 70 11.87 11.43 -9.52
N ASP A 71 10.99 10.98 -10.43
CA ASP A 71 11.33 10.80 -11.83
C ASP A 71 10.24 11.50 -12.65
N GLY A 72 10.54 12.72 -13.09
CA GLY A 72 9.55 13.54 -13.80
C GLY A 72 8.37 13.85 -12.92
N ASP A 73 7.16 13.60 -13.42
CA ASP A 73 5.91 13.90 -12.73
C ASP A 73 5.33 12.70 -11.97
N SER A 74 6.05 11.58 -11.94
CA SER A 74 5.56 10.35 -11.34
C SER A 74 6.48 9.88 -10.22
N PRO A 75 6.28 10.37 -8.98
CA PRO A 75 7.10 9.91 -7.87
C PRO A 75 6.89 8.43 -7.59
N GLU A 76 7.97 7.74 -7.21
CA GLU A 76 7.92 6.35 -6.77
C GLU A 76 8.08 6.29 -5.26
N TYR A 77 7.10 5.70 -4.63
CA TYR A 77 7.06 5.50 -3.19
C TYR A 77 7.53 4.07 -2.89
N HIS A 78 8.73 3.95 -2.32
CA HIS A 78 9.32 2.64 -2.00
C HIS A 78 9.02 2.28 -0.56
N TRP A 79 8.57 1.04 -0.35
CA TRP A 79 8.10 0.59 0.96
C TRP A 79 8.54 -0.84 1.24
N THR A 80 8.56 -1.18 2.54
CA THR A 80 8.71 -2.56 3.01
C THR A 80 7.57 -2.85 3.97
N LEU A 81 6.87 -3.95 3.74
CA LEU A 81 5.74 -4.38 4.54
C LEU A 81 6.12 -5.65 5.29
N THR A 82 5.82 -5.66 6.59
CA THR A 82 5.96 -6.85 7.43
C THR A 82 4.64 -7.12 8.14
N GLY A 83 4.41 -8.36 8.48
CA GLY A 83 3.21 -8.75 9.21
C GLY A 83 3.13 -10.24 9.36
N THR A 84 2.16 -10.68 10.15
CA THR A 84 1.88 -12.09 10.38
C THR A 84 0.46 -12.38 9.94
N ASN A 85 0.29 -13.42 9.12
CA ASN A 85 -1.00 -13.76 8.51
C ASN A 85 -1.88 -14.49 9.53
N THR A 86 -2.32 -13.76 10.56
CA THR A 86 -3.13 -14.30 11.64
C THR A 86 -4.60 -13.90 11.58
N GLY A 87 -5.00 -13.18 10.54
CA GLY A 87 -6.41 -12.84 10.33
C GLY A 87 -7.25 -14.08 10.01
N PRO A 88 -8.57 -13.92 9.89
CA PRO A 88 -9.48 -15.04 9.62
C PRO A 88 -9.05 -15.83 8.37
N GLY A 89 -8.92 -17.14 8.52
CA GLY A 89 -8.46 -18.01 7.43
C GLY A 89 -6.98 -17.93 7.12
N GLY A 90 -6.21 -17.21 7.94
CA GLY A 90 -4.78 -17.02 7.71
C GLY A 90 -3.94 -18.25 8.02
N THR A 91 -2.71 -18.24 7.51
CA THR A 91 -1.76 -19.36 7.67
C THR A 91 -0.90 -19.25 8.91
N GLY A 92 -0.91 -18.08 9.58
CA GLY A 92 -0.05 -17.81 10.73
C GLY A 92 1.39 -17.50 10.36
N ARG A 93 1.70 -17.37 9.09
CA ARG A 93 3.07 -17.17 8.64
C ARG A 93 3.44 -15.69 8.61
N ARG A 94 4.72 -15.42 8.90
CA ARG A 94 5.24 -14.06 8.85
C ARG A 94 5.73 -13.74 7.45
N VAL A 95 5.46 -12.51 7.02
CA VAL A 95 5.90 -12.04 5.69
C VAL A 95 6.74 -10.79 5.81
N ARG A 96 7.64 -10.61 4.86
CA ARG A 96 8.39 -9.38 4.66
C ARG A 96 8.55 -9.21 3.16
N ILE A 97 8.00 -8.12 2.64
CA ILE A 97 8.03 -7.85 1.20
C ILE A 97 8.31 -6.38 0.97
N SER A 98 9.13 -6.09 -0.03
CA SER A 98 9.39 -4.72 -0.45
C SER A 98 8.81 -4.50 -1.83
N GLY A 99 8.38 -3.28 -2.09
CA GLY A 99 7.83 -2.92 -3.37
C GLY A 99 7.80 -1.42 -3.53
N PHE A 100 7.04 -0.96 -4.50
CA PHE A 100 6.89 0.47 -4.70
C PHE A 100 5.52 0.78 -5.29
N GLU A 101 5.11 2.04 -5.14
CA GLU A 101 3.93 2.58 -5.81
C GLU A 101 4.39 3.75 -6.66
N GLN A 102 3.98 3.77 -7.90
CA GLN A 102 4.21 4.91 -8.77
C GLN A 102 2.95 5.77 -8.72
N TRP A 103 3.11 7.03 -8.30
CA TRP A 103 1.97 7.91 -8.08
C TRP A 103 1.81 8.92 -9.20
N THR A 104 0.56 9.17 -9.58
CA THR A 104 0.16 10.38 -10.31
C THR A 104 -0.55 11.26 -9.29
N MET A 105 -0.03 12.45 -9.05
CA MET A 105 -0.61 13.36 -8.05
C MET A 105 -1.66 14.25 -8.67
N SER A 106 -2.72 14.54 -7.91
CA SER A 106 -3.75 15.47 -8.34
C SER A 106 -3.31 16.91 -8.05
N SER A 107 -4.05 17.87 -8.61
CA SER A 107 -3.81 19.29 -8.34
C SER A 107 -4.04 19.66 -6.88
N GLU A 108 -4.75 18.82 -6.14
CA GLU A 108 -5.03 19.02 -4.72
C GLU A 108 -3.96 18.44 -3.81
N GLY A 109 -2.92 17.84 -4.38
CA GLY A 109 -1.86 17.22 -3.58
C GLY A 109 -2.22 15.83 -3.05
N LEU A 110 -3.21 15.18 -3.65
CA LEU A 110 -3.61 13.82 -3.30
C LEU A 110 -3.23 12.86 -4.42
N ILE A 111 -3.28 11.56 -4.14
CA ILE A 111 -2.95 10.55 -5.15
C ILE A 111 -4.13 10.38 -6.10
N ALA A 112 -3.92 10.72 -7.38
CA ALA A 112 -4.94 10.51 -8.42
C ALA A 112 -4.90 9.08 -8.95
N ALA A 113 -3.71 8.47 -9.00
CA ALA A 113 -3.55 7.09 -9.41
C ALA A 113 -2.29 6.53 -8.77
N SER A 114 -2.37 5.30 -8.29
CA SER A 114 -1.23 4.57 -7.75
C SER A 114 -1.11 3.23 -8.47
N LEU A 115 0.09 2.96 -8.97
CA LEU A 115 0.44 1.66 -9.57
C LEU A 115 1.42 0.97 -8.64
N GLY A 116 0.91 0.07 -7.83
CA GLY A 116 1.72 -0.69 -6.87
C GLY A 116 2.31 -1.94 -7.51
N SER A 117 3.53 -2.26 -7.12
CA SER A 117 4.24 -3.44 -7.62
C SER A 117 5.02 -4.10 -6.51
N TYR A 118 4.91 -5.41 -6.43
CA TYR A 118 5.78 -6.24 -5.60
C TYR A 118 5.80 -7.64 -6.22
N ASP A 119 6.73 -8.48 -5.74
CA ASP A 119 6.85 -9.85 -6.25
C ASP A 119 5.75 -10.72 -5.67
N ALA A 120 4.69 -10.92 -6.46
CA ALA A 120 3.54 -11.71 -6.03
C ALA A 120 3.88 -13.17 -5.76
N ALA A 121 4.83 -13.74 -6.51
CA ALA A 121 5.27 -15.11 -6.29
C ALA A 121 5.99 -15.25 -4.94
N ASP A 122 6.81 -14.26 -4.58
CA ASP A 122 7.48 -14.24 -3.28
C ASP A 122 6.45 -14.08 -2.15
N TRP A 123 5.47 -13.21 -2.33
CA TRP A 123 4.38 -13.03 -1.37
C TRP A 123 3.65 -14.36 -1.12
N ASP A 124 3.23 -15.03 -2.20
CA ASP A 124 2.52 -16.30 -2.08
C ASP A 124 3.36 -17.36 -1.41
N ARG A 125 4.66 -17.41 -1.73
CA ARG A 125 5.58 -18.37 -1.10
C ARG A 125 5.69 -18.11 0.39
N GLN A 126 5.80 -16.86 0.81
CA GLN A 126 5.92 -16.53 2.23
C GLN A 126 4.63 -16.83 3.00
N VAL A 127 3.48 -16.53 2.43
CA VAL A 127 2.19 -16.73 3.09
C VAL A 127 1.82 -18.20 3.16
N ASN A 128 2.09 -18.97 2.11
CA ASN A 128 1.58 -20.33 1.95
C ASN A 128 2.60 -21.43 2.07
N SER A 129 3.90 -21.12 2.21
CA SER A 129 4.93 -22.14 2.29
C SER A 129 4.79 -23.00 3.53
N GLU A 130 5.02 -24.29 3.36
CA GLU A 130 5.13 -25.20 4.51
C GLU A 130 6.46 -24.93 5.24
N PRO A 131 6.48 -25.09 6.57
CA PRO A 131 7.71 -24.95 7.36
C PRO A 131 8.80 -25.93 6.93
#